data_7398aa6f6cd9828486d8c8c09bbde9cc
#
_entry.id   7398aa6f6cd9828486d8c8c09bbde9cc
#
_cell.length_a   1.000
_cell.length_b   1.000
_cell.length_c   1.000
_cell.angle_alpha   90.00
_cell.angle_beta   90.00
_cell.angle_gamma   90.00
#
_symmetry.space_group_name_H-M   'P 1'
#
loop_
_entity.id
_entity.type
_entity.pdbx_description
1 polymer ?
#
loop_
_entity_poly.entity_id
_entity_poly.type
_entity_poly.pdbx_seq_one_letter_code
_entity_poly.pdbx_strand_id
1 'polypeptide(L)'
;VGFMDDPLFDGFKQDVECRLEVLVLQLMKEAFEAQDYSEAVSLAEAEFNIDPVSETALSCCIKSLFMLKHENAAIGTYQRFVAEYKKHTGEDYPTPFSLYWN
;
A
#
# COMPACT_ATOMS: atom_id res chain seq x y z
N VAL A 1 -8.53 11.01 36.17
CA VAL A 1 -7.40 10.12 36.12
C VAL A 1 -6.79 10.12 34.74
N GLY A 2 -5.50 10.34 34.66
CA GLY A 2 -4.81 10.51 33.42
C GLY A 2 -4.48 9.25 32.64
N PHE A 3 -5.01 8.09 33.01
CA PHE A 3 -4.66 6.85 32.33
C PHE A 3 -5.11 6.82 30.88
N MET A 4 -6.26 7.38 30.60
CA MET A 4 -6.82 7.37 29.24
C MET A 4 -6.04 8.29 28.31
N ASP A 5 -5.34 9.25 28.89
CA ASP A 5 -4.53 10.22 28.15
C ASP A 5 -3.05 9.87 28.21
N ASP A 6 -2.73 8.68 28.67
CA ASP A 6 -1.34 8.24 28.82
C ASP A 6 -0.68 8.11 27.45
N PRO A 7 0.46 8.78 27.23
CA PRO A 7 1.21 8.66 25.99
C PRO A 7 1.64 7.21 25.68
N LEU A 8 1.82 6.39 26.70
CA LEU A 8 2.15 4.98 26.49
C LEU A 8 1.04 4.23 25.78
N PHE A 9 -0.20 4.56 26.07
CA PHE A 9 -1.33 3.95 25.40
C PHE A 9 -1.34 4.29 23.91
N ASP A 10 -1.14 5.56 23.59
CA ASP A 10 -1.08 6.01 22.20
C ASP A 10 0.11 5.40 21.48
N GLY A 11 1.27 5.32 22.14
CA GLY A 11 2.44 4.71 21.59
C GLY A 11 2.24 3.22 21.31
N PHE A 12 1.53 2.53 22.20
CA PHE A 12 1.22 1.13 22.00
C PHE A 12 0.34 0.93 20.77
N LYS A 13 -0.66 1.78 20.58
CA LYS A 13 -1.55 1.69 19.42
C LYS A 13 -0.77 1.89 18.12
N GLN A 14 0.11 2.88 18.06
CA GLN A 14 0.94 3.12 16.88
C GLN A 14 1.87 1.95 16.61
N ASP A 15 2.43 1.35 17.66
CA ASP A 15 3.32 0.21 17.52
C ASP A 15 2.59 -0.99 16.90
N VAL A 16 1.36 -1.25 17.33
CA VAL A 16 0.53 -2.32 16.76
C VAL A 16 0.26 -2.08 15.28
N GLU A 17 -0.10 -0.86 14.90
CA GLU A 17 -0.35 -0.50 13.50
C GLU A 17 0.91 -0.67 12.66
N CYS A 18 2.07 -0.27 13.19
CA CYS A 18 3.35 -0.39 12.52
C CYS A 18 3.72 -1.85 12.29
N ARG A 19 3.49 -2.70 13.28
CA ARG A 19 3.76 -4.13 13.16
C ARG A 19 2.86 -4.79 12.13
N LEU A 20 1.59 -4.41 12.10
CA LEU A 20 0.65 -4.92 11.11
C LEU A 20 1.08 -4.52 9.71
N GLU A 21 1.49 -3.28 9.52
CA GLU A 21 1.98 -2.81 8.23
C GLU A 21 3.20 -3.59 7.77
N VAL A 22 4.18 -3.80 8.66
CA VAL A 22 5.39 -4.56 8.34
C VAL A 22 5.02 -5.98 7.92
N LEU A 23 4.09 -6.61 8.64
CA LEU A 23 3.65 -7.97 8.33
C LEU A 23 3.00 -8.03 6.95
N VAL A 24 2.11 -7.09 6.66
CA VAL A 24 1.42 -7.04 5.36
C VAL A 24 2.43 -6.85 4.23
N LEU A 25 3.38 -5.93 4.39
CA LEU A 25 4.41 -5.69 3.39
C LEU A 25 5.28 -6.92 3.15
N GLN A 26 5.63 -7.63 4.22
CA GLN A 26 6.42 -8.85 4.11
C GLN A 26 5.65 -9.94 3.37
N LEU A 27 4.39 -10.16 3.72
CA LEU A 27 3.55 -11.15 3.06
C LEU A 27 3.34 -10.80 1.59
N MET A 28 3.17 -9.53 1.28
CA MET A 28 3.01 -9.04 -0.09
C MET A 28 4.26 -9.36 -0.91
N LYS A 29 5.43 -9.10 -0.36
CA LYS A 29 6.69 -9.41 -1.02
C LYS A 29 6.83 -10.91 -1.27
N GLU A 30 6.51 -11.72 -0.27
CA GLU A 30 6.59 -13.18 -0.39
C GLU A 30 5.64 -13.70 -1.45
N ALA A 31 4.40 -13.18 -1.48
CA ALA A 31 3.43 -13.57 -2.49
C ALA A 31 3.93 -13.22 -3.89
N PHE A 32 4.50 -12.03 -4.06
CA PHE A 32 5.04 -11.60 -5.34
C PHE A 32 6.18 -12.51 -5.80
N GLU A 33 7.10 -12.84 -4.90
CA GLU A 33 8.23 -13.71 -5.21
C GLU A 33 7.78 -15.14 -5.53
N ALA A 34 6.69 -15.59 -4.89
CA ALA A 34 6.10 -16.90 -5.16
C ALA A 34 5.25 -16.90 -6.44
N GLN A 35 5.15 -15.77 -7.12
CA GLN A 35 4.33 -15.59 -8.32
C GLN A 35 2.83 -15.74 -8.02
N ASP A 36 2.45 -15.59 -6.77
CA ASP A 36 1.04 -15.55 -6.38
C ASP A 36 0.53 -14.12 -6.46
N TYR A 37 0.35 -13.64 -7.69
CA TYR A 37 0.04 -12.24 -7.95
C TYR A 37 -1.35 -11.86 -7.44
N SER A 38 -2.29 -12.79 -7.45
CA SER A 38 -3.62 -12.55 -6.92
C SER A 38 -3.56 -12.22 -5.43
N GLU A 39 -2.79 -13.00 -4.66
CA GLU A 39 -2.59 -12.75 -3.25
C GLU A 39 -1.83 -11.45 -3.02
N ALA A 40 -0.82 -11.18 -3.86
CA ALA A 40 -0.06 -9.94 -3.76
C ALA A 40 -0.95 -8.72 -3.95
N VAL A 41 -1.89 -8.77 -4.89
CA VAL A 41 -2.86 -7.67 -5.10
C VAL A 41 -3.75 -7.51 -3.86
N SER A 42 -4.26 -8.61 -3.32
CA SER A 42 -5.09 -8.56 -2.10
C SER A 42 -4.36 -7.95 -0.93
N LEU A 43 -3.10 -8.32 -0.75
CA LEU A 43 -2.27 -7.78 0.34
C LEU A 43 -1.94 -6.30 0.10
N ALA A 44 -1.70 -5.91 -1.15
CA ALA A 44 -1.48 -4.51 -1.48
C ALA A 44 -2.71 -3.66 -1.16
N GLU A 45 -3.90 -4.17 -1.44
CA GLU A 45 -5.14 -3.47 -1.09
C GLU A 45 -5.31 -3.36 0.42
N ALA A 46 -4.93 -4.39 1.17
CA ALA A 46 -4.92 -4.33 2.63
C ALA A 46 -3.96 -3.24 3.13
N GLU A 47 -2.78 -3.13 2.50
CA GLU A 47 -1.82 -2.08 2.85
C GLU A 47 -2.39 -0.69 2.57
N PHE A 48 -3.14 -0.51 1.48
CA PHE A 48 -3.79 0.77 1.18
C PHE A 48 -4.82 1.17 2.24
N ASN A 49 -5.41 0.20 2.94
CA ASN A 49 -6.30 0.51 4.06
C ASN A 49 -5.54 1.03 5.28
N ILE A 50 -4.27 0.64 5.41
CA ILE A 50 -3.39 1.11 6.49
C ILE A 50 -2.75 2.42 6.09
N ASP A 51 -2.20 2.48 4.88
CA ASP A 51 -1.50 3.64 4.35
C ASP A 51 -1.92 3.86 2.89
N PRO A 52 -2.89 4.75 2.63
CA PRO A 52 -3.40 4.99 1.28
C PRO A 52 -2.37 5.51 0.29
N VAL A 53 -1.24 6.02 0.78
CA VAL A 53 -0.16 6.56 -0.07
C VAL A 53 1.10 5.71 0.00
N SER A 54 0.94 4.41 0.23
CA SER A 54 2.08 3.48 0.25
C SER A 54 2.58 3.23 -1.17
N GLU A 55 3.79 3.69 -1.46
CA GLU A 55 4.41 3.49 -2.76
C GLU A 55 4.81 2.02 -2.97
N THR A 56 5.18 1.34 -1.90
CA THR A 56 5.53 -0.09 -1.96
C THR A 56 4.32 -0.90 -2.41
N ALA A 57 3.17 -0.65 -1.81
CA ALA A 57 1.93 -1.33 -2.19
C ALA A 57 1.54 -0.99 -3.62
N LEU A 58 1.68 0.27 -4.02
CA LEU A 58 1.37 0.69 -5.39
C LEU A 58 2.21 -0.07 -6.40
N SER A 59 3.52 -0.10 -6.20
CA SER A 59 4.44 -0.79 -7.10
C SER A 59 4.10 -2.27 -7.22
N CYS A 60 3.92 -2.94 -6.09
CA CYS A 60 3.60 -4.37 -6.09
C CYS A 60 2.25 -4.63 -6.75
N CYS A 61 1.25 -3.82 -6.43
CA CYS A 61 -0.10 -3.99 -6.99
C CYS A 61 -0.10 -3.82 -8.51
N ILE A 62 0.54 -2.77 -9.01
CA ILE A 62 0.60 -2.52 -10.46
C ILE A 62 1.32 -3.67 -11.17
N LYS A 63 2.49 -4.05 -10.68
CA LYS A 63 3.25 -5.14 -11.29
C LYS A 63 2.49 -6.45 -11.28
N SER A 64 1.83 -6.75 -10.17
CA SER A 64 1.04 -7.98 -10.05
C SER A 64 -0.15 -7.98 -11.02
N LEU A 65 -0.83 -6.85 -11.15
CA LEU A 65 -1.96 -6.73 -12.07
C LEU A 65 -1.52 -6.88 -13.52
N PHE A 66 -0.35 -6.36 -13.88
CA PHE A 66 0.20 -6.58 -15.22
C PHE A 66 0.52 -8.06 -15.45
N MET A 67 1.07 -8.72 -14.47
CA MET A 67 1.37 -10.16 -14.59
C MET A 67 0.10 -10.98 -14.72
N LEU A 68 -1.00 -10.52 -14.15
CA LEU A 68 -2.32 -11.14 -14.29
C LEU A 68 -3.06 -10.70 -15.55
N LYS A 69 -2.43 -9.82 -16.35
CA LYS A 69 -3.01 -9.26 -17.58
C LYS A 69 -4.24 -8.39 -17.30
N HIS A 70 -4.27 -7.74 -16.16
CA HIS A 70 -5.32 -6.80 -15.77
C HIS A 70 -4.83 -5.35 -15.88
N GLU A 71 -4.46 -4.94 -17.09
CA GLU A 71 -3.87 -3.61 -17.32
C GLU A 71 -4.81 -2.48 -16.90
N ASN A 72 -6.10 -2.61 -17.22
CA ASN A 72 -7.06 -1.57 -16.85
C ASN A 72 -7.16 -1.40 -15.34
N ALA A 73 -7.09 -2.50 -14.60
CA ALA A 73 -7.10 -2.45 -13.14
C ALA A 73 -5.84 -1.78 -12.61
N ALA A 74 -4.69 -2.02 -13.24
CA ALA A 74 -3.43 -1.37 -12.86
C ALA A 74 -3.50 0.13 -13.08
N ILE A 75 -4.03 0.57 -14.21
CA ILE A 75 -4.21 1.98 -14.51
C ILE A 75 -5.15 2.63 -13.48
N GLY A 76 -6.27 1.97 -13.18
CA GLY A 76 -7.22 2.45 -12.19
C GLY A 76 -6.61 2.58 -10.81
N THR A 77 -5.79 1.61 -10.42
CA THR A 77 -5.07 1.63 -9.14
C THR A 77 -4.13 2.83 -9.06
N TYR A 78 -3.38 3.07 -10.12
CA TYR A 78 -2.47 4.22 -10.19
C TYR A 78 -3.23 5.53 -10.08
N GLN A 79 -4.33 5.68 -10.84
CA GLN A 79 -5.12 6.90 -10.83
C GLN A 79 -5.71 7.16 -9.43
N ARG A 80 -6.19 6.12 -8.78
CA ARG A 80 -6.71 6.23 -7.42
C ARG A 80 -5.61 6.65 -6.44
N PHE A 81 -4.42 6.06 -6.59
CA PHE A 81 -3.28 6.41 -5.75
C PHE A 81 -2.89 7.88 -5.93
N VAL A 82 -2.82 8.36 -7.16
CA VAL A 82 -2.49 9.75 -7.45
C VAL A 82 -3.49 10.70 -6.79
N ALA A 83 -4.77 10.36 -6.86
CA ALA A 83 -5.82 11.17 -6.24
C ALA A 83 -5.67 11.20 -4.71
N GLU A 84 -5.39 10.04 -4.10
CA GLU A 84 -5.16 9.97 -2.66
C GLU A 84 -3.90 10.70 -2.24
N TYR A 85 -2.84 10.59 -3.03
CA TYR A 85 -1.59 11.29 -2.76
C TYR A 85 -1.82 12.81 -2.74
N LYS A 86 -2.52 13.33 -3.74
CA LYS A 86 -2.83 14.75 -3.81
C LYS A 86 -3.71 15.18 -2.64
N LYS A 87 -4.66 14.34 -2.26
CA LYS A 87 -5.56 14.61 -1.13
C LYS A 87 -4.79 14.72 0.18
N HIS A 88 -3.80 13.86 0.38
CA HIS A 88 -3.04 13.81 1.64
C HIS A 88 -1.87 14.78 1.69
N THR A 89 -1.23 15.06 0.56
CA THR A 89 -0.04 15.91 0.51
C THR A 89 -0.29 17.28 -0.09
N GLY A 90 -1.35 17.43 -0.87
CA GLY A 90 -1.63 18.66 -1.60
C GLY A 90 -0.82 18.83 -2.87
N GLU A 91 -0.02 17.83 -3.23
CA GLU A 91 0.85 17.89 -4.40
C GLU A 91 0.57 16.73 -5.34
N ASP A 92 0.89 16.92 -6.62
CA ASP A 92 0.76 15.84 -7.60
C ASP A 92 1.84 14.80 -7.39
N TYR A 93 1.47 13.53 -7.59
CA TYR A 93 2.44 12.44 -7.45
C TYR A 93 3.46 12.51 -8.58
N PRO A 94 4.76 12.59 -8.26
CA PRO A 94 5.79 12.87 -9.27
C PRO A 94 6.19 11.67 -10.14
N THR A 95 5.92 10.44 -9.67
CA THR A 95 6.38 9.26 -10.38
C THR A 95 5.39 8.84 -11.46
N PRO A 96 5.80 8.78 -12.74
CA PRO A 96 4.89 8.38 -13.80
C PRO A 96 4.57 6.87 -13.75
N PHE A 97 3.41 6.54 -14.29
CA PHE A 97 2.93 5.15 -14.33
C PHE A 97 3.92 4.22 -15.01
N SER A 98 4.57 4.69 -16.07
CA SER A 98 5.50 3.86 -16.84
C SER A 98 6.68 3.32 -16.03
N LEU A 99 7.05 3.98 -14.94
CA LEU A 99 8.15 3.51 -14.10
C LEU A 99 7.76 2.25 -13.31
N TYR A 100 6.47 2.03 -13.08
CA TYR A 100 6.01 0.81 -12.41
C TYR A 100 5.84 -0.33 -13.40
N TRP A 101 5.59 0.01 -14.65
CA TRP A 101 5.35 -0.95 -15.71
C TRP A 101 6.64 -1.54 -16.27
N ASN A 102 7.64 -0.71 -16.46
CA ASN A 102 8.92 -1.15 -16.97
C ASN A 102 9.79 -1.70 -15.82
#